data_b8b93a168739b6f5c2a92d4cf231cfc3
#
_entry.id   b8b93a168739b6f5c2a92d4cf231cfc3
#
_cell.length_a   1.000
_cell.length_b   1.000
_cell.length_c   1.000
_cell.angle_alpha   90.00
_cell.angle_beta   90.00
_cell.angle_gamma   90.00
#
_symmetry.space_group_name_H-M   'P 1'
#
loop_
_entity.id
_entity.type
_entity.pdbx_description
1 polymer ?
#
loop_
_entity_poly.entity_id
_entity_poly.type
_entity_poly.pdbx_seq_one_letter_code
_entity_poly.pdbx_strand_id
1 'polypeptide(L)'
;MLIAIDHGNKQVKTVHGNAIVSGVQKSKTRPYGRDILKYGGSYYTLSAQRIPYQKDKTTDERFFILSLFAIAEEIEAQNAYTSGLMPIDLAIGLPPAHFGTQNKAFVRYFKRKEPIYFSYRDKLYSILIRDVQCYPQAFAAAAMMLGELATVPRALILDVGGFTADYLLLKNGRADLSTCDSLENGVILLYNRIRSKASSDLDVLLEETDVDAILLQGQGSSYGEEVAALVEYQAQEFVNDMLGALRERQLDLRTGRVIFVGGGACLLRRQIETSGKVAHPVFVEDVNANAKGFEYLYRCTVTGE
;
A
#
# COMPACT_ATOMS: atom_id res chain seq x y z
N MET A 1 5.65 -21.26 -6.89
CA MET A 1 4.49 -20.35 -6.82
C MET A 1 5.00 -18.92 -6.70
N LEU A 2 4.51 -18.00 -7.52
CA LEU A 2 4.81 -16.58 -7.38
C LEU A 2 3.81 -15.95 -6.40
N ILE A 3 4.31 -15.16 -5.46
CA ILE A 3 3.51 -14.37 -4.52
C ILE A 3 4.03 -12.94 -4.53
N ALA A 4 3.16 -12.01 -4.84
CA ALA A 4 3.48 -10.58 -4.81
C ALA A 4 2.89 -9.92 -3.56
N ILE A 5 3.73 -9.19 -2.80
CA ILE A 5 3.34 -8.57 -1.54
C ILE A 5 3.68 -7.09 -1.54
N ASP A 6 2.66 -6.27 -1.42
CA ASP A 6 2.81 -4.84 -1.14
C ASP A 6 2.78 -4.59 0.37
N HIS A 7 3.93 -4.25 0.93
CA HIS A 7 4.11 -3.95 2.35
C HIS A 7 3.74 -2.49 2.65
N GLY A 8 2.48 -2.14 2.41
CA GLY A 8 1.98 -0.80 2.73
C GLY A 8 1.98 -0.52 4.24
N ASN A 9 2.07 0.76 4.62
CA ASN A 9 2.09 1.15 6.03
C ASN A 9 0.68 1.12 6.70
N LYS A 10 -0.40 1.24 5.93
CA LYS A 10 -1.78 1.05 6.43
C LYS A 10 -2.16 -0.43 6.39
N GLN A 11 -1.88 -1.09 5.28
CA GLN A 11 -2.23 -2.49 5.03
C GLN A 11 -1.15 -3.17 4.19
N VAL A 12 -0.91 -4.45 4.46
CA VAL A 12 -0.18 -5.36 3.57
C VAL A 12 -1.19 -6.00 2.62
N LYS A 13 -0.86 -6.06 1.34
CA LYS A 13 -1.75 -6.54 0.28
C LYS A 13 -1.03 -7.53 -0.62
N THR A 14 -1.79 -8.48 -1.13
CA THR A 14 -1.34 -9.45 -2.15
C THR A 14 -2.24 -9.35 -3.38
N VAL A 15 -2.05 -10.21 -4.35
CA VAL A 15 -2.85 -10.17 -5.59
C VAL A 15 -4.28 -10.64 -5.36
N HIS A 16 -4.47 -11.76 -4.63
CA HIS A 16 -5.76 -12.43 -4.46
C HIS A 16 -6.21 -12.51 -2.99
N GLY A 17 -5.26 -12.45 -2.04
CA GLY A 17 -5.55 -12.52 -0.61
C GLY A 17 -6.22 -11.27 -0.07
N ASN A 18 -6.79 -11.41 1.11
CA ASN A 18 -7.36 -10.27 1.83
C ASN A 18 -6.27 -9.29 2.26
N ALA A 19 -6.59 -8.00 2.20
CA ALA A 19 -5.72 -6.98 2.78
C ALA A 19 -5.68 -7.13 4.30
N ILE A 20 -4.49 -7.13 4.87
CA ILE A 20 -4.27 -7.24 6.32
C ILE A 20 -3.71 -5.94 6.88
N VAL A 21 -4.13 -5.57 8.08
CA VAL A 21 -3.62 -4.36 8.76
C VAL A 21 -2.12 -4.52 9.01
N SER A 22 -1.34 -3.48 8.77
CA SER A 22 0.11 -3.48 9.03
C SER A 22 0.43 -3.32 10.52
N GLY A 23 -0.16 -4.19 11.33
CA GLY A 23 0.02 -4.25 12.77
C GLY A 23 0.02 -5.69 13.25
N VAL A 24 0.95 -6.03 14.15
CA VAL A 24 1.08 -7.37 14.70
C VAL A 24 1.48 -7.33 16.17
N GLN A 25 0.85 -8.18 16.97
CA GLN A 25 1.19 -8.39 18.38
C GLN A 25 1.83 -9.76 18.55
N LYS A 26 2.87 -9.84 19.40
CA LYS A 26 3.60 -11.06 19.75
C LYS A 26 3.21 -11.52 21.15
N SER A 27 2.99 -12.83 21.31
CA SER A 27 2.71 -13.47 22.61
C SER A 27 3.54 -14.75 22.79
N LYS A 28 3.89 -15.07 24.02
CA LYS A 28 4.52 -16.35 24.40
C LYS A 28 3.48 -17.45 24.60
N THR A 29 2.27 -17.07 24.99
CA THR A 29 1.14 -17.99 25.19
C THR A 29 0.19 -17.86 24.00
N ARG A 30 -0.52 -18.95 23.66
CA ARG A 30 -1.49 -18.92 22.58
C ARG A 30 -2.65 -17.96 22.92
N PRO A 31 -2.89 -16.92 22.11
CA PRO A 31 -4.03 -16.02 22.30
C PRO A 31 -5.36 -16.72 21.95
N TYR A 32 -6.47 -16.08 22.33
CA TYR A 32 -7.80 -16.49 21.87
C TYR A 32 -8.00 -16.04 20.41
N GLY A 33 -8.77 -16.82 19.66
CA GLY A 33 -9.13 -16.49 18.28
C GLY A 33 -8.69 -17.54 17.28
N ARG A 34 -9.03 -17.31 16.00
CA ARG A 34 -8.71 -18.22 14.90
C ARG A 34 -7.50 -17.73 14.07
N ASP A 35 -7.37 -16.42 13.89
CA ASP A 35 -6.34 -15.83 13.03
C ASP A 35 -5.00 -15.70 13.78
N ILE A 36 -4.48 -16.84 14.21
CA ILE A 36 -3.24 -16.94 15.00
C ILE A 36 -2.15 -17.55 14.10
N LEU A 37 -1.02 -16.84 14.01
CA LEU A 37 0.19 -17.36 13.38
C LEU A 37 1.17 -17.78 14.46
N LYS A 38 1.77 -18.97 14.31
CA LYS A 38 2.85 -19.46 15.18
C LYS A 38 4.14 -19.60 14.37
N TYR A 39 5.19 -18.91 14.81
CA TYR A 39 6.51 -18.94 14.19
C TYR A 39 7.60 -18.72 15.23
N GLY A 40 8.72 -19.43 15.14
CA GLY A 40 9.87 -19.25 16.01
C GLY A 40 9.55 -19.41 17.50
N GLY A 41 8.62 -20.31 17.86
CA GLY A 41 8.21 -20.54 19.24
C GLY A 41 7.33 -19.45 19.86
N SER A 42 6.87 -18.48 19.09
CA SER A 42 5.96 -17.42 19.52
C SER A 42 4.66 -17.44 18.71
N TYR A 43 3.62 -16.85 19.28
CA TYR A 43 2.34 -16.63 18.62
C TYR A 43 2.21 -15.18 18.21
N TYR A 44 1.55 -14.95 17.09
CA TYR A 44 1.32 -13.62 16.54
C TYR A 44 -0.14 -13.49 16.11
N THR A 45 -0.72 -12.34 16.37
CA THR A 45 -2.05 -11.94 15.90
C THR A 45 -1.97 -10.60 15.19
N LEU A 46 -2.83 -10.38 14.22
CA LEU A 46 -2.99 -9.06 13.62
C LEU A 46 -3.55 -8.07 14.65
N SER A 47 -3.15 -6.81 14.56
CA SER A 47 -3.52 -5.77 15.50
C SER A 47 -3.97 -4.53 14.75
N ALA A 48 -5.03 -3.88 15.24
CA ALA A 48 -5.43 -2.57 14.74
C ALA A 48 -4.36 -1.49 14.98
N GLN A 49 -3.51 -1.69 16.02
CA GLN A 49 -2.36 -0.83 16.26
C GLN A 49 -1.27 -1.12 15.21
N ARG A 50 -1.16 -0.24 14.24
CA ARG A 50 -0.17 -0.34 13.15
C ARG A 50 1.26 -0.17 13.65
N ILE A 51 2.18 -0.78 12.92
CA ILE A 51 3.62 -0.51 13.08
C ILE A 51 3.85 0.98 12.78
N PRO A 52 4.53 1.74 13.65
CA PRO A 52 4.90 3.11 13.36
C PRO A 52 5.68 3.21 12.04
N TYR A 53 5.56 4.36 11.36
CA TYR A 53 6.30 4.58 10.13
C TYR A 53 7.80 4.32 10.30
N GLN A 54 8.35 3.52 9.41
CA GLN A 54 9.77 3.20 9.36
C GLN A 54 10.29 3.38 7.94
N LYS A 55 11.29 4.22 7.81
CA LYS A 55 11.97 4.44 6.53
C LYS A 55 12.67 3.17 6.03
N ASP A 56 13.26 2.39 6.94
CA ASP A 56 13.90 1.10 6.66
C ASP A 56 13.15 -0.03 7.37
N LYS A 57 12.35 -0.76 6.60
CA LYS A 57 11.55 -1.89 7.08
C LYS A 57 12.39 -3.11 7.44
N THR A 58 13.65 -3.19 7.00
CA THR A 58 14.53 -4.34 7.25
C THR A 58 15.03 -4.42 8.69
N THR A 59 14.87 -3.35 9.45
CA THR A 59 15.25 -3.29 10.86
C THR A 59 14.21 -3.85 11.82
N ASP A 60 13.03 -4.22 11.32
CA ASP A 60 11.89 -4.67 12.12
C ASP A 60 11.35 -6.03 11.63
N GLU A 61 11.50 -7.07 12.45
CA GLU A 61 11.04 -8.43 12.15
C GLU A 61 9.52 -8.51 11.90
N ARG A 62 8.75 -7.55 12.38
CA ARG A 62 7.29 -7.54 12.21
C ARG A 62 6.87 -7.52 10.76
N PHE A 63 7.64 -6.90 9.85
CA PHE A 63 7.34 -6.94 8.41
C PHE A 63 7.51 -8.34 7.82
N PHE A 64 8.49 -9.11 8.32
CA PHE A 64 8.62 -10.52 7.93
C PHE A 64 7.45 -11.36 8.45
N ILE A 65 7.02 -11.15 9.68
CA ILE A 65 5.85 -11.83 10.26
C ILE A 65 4.58 -11.49 9.48
N LEU A 66 4.37 -10.22 9.13
CA LEU A 66 3.24 -9.81 8.27
C LEU A 66 3.29 -10.51 6.90
N SER A 67 4.48 -10.73 6.35
CA SER A 67 4.62 -11.50 5.10
C SER A 67 4.21 -12.95 5.24
N LEU A 68 4.44 -13.59 6.40
CA LEU A 68 3.97 -14.96 6.63
C LEU A 68 2.45 -15.04 6.66
N PHE A 69 1.77 -14.04 7.25
CA PHE A 69 0.31 -13.92 7.16
C PHE A 69 -0.13 -13.75 5.70
N ALA A 70 0.48 -12.82 4.98
CA ALA A 70 0.15 -12.51 3.58
C ALA A 70 0.37 -13.74 2.66
N ILE A 71 1.46 -14.49 2.87
CA ILE A 71 1.76 -15.71 2.13
C ILE A 71 0.68 -16.78 2.39
N ALA A 72 0.28 -16.98 3.65
CA ALA A 72 -0.75 -17.95 3.97
C ALA A 72 -2.11 -17.57 3.36
N GLU A 73 -2.53 -16.31 3.48
CA GLU A 73 -3.76 -15.80 2.86
C GLU A 73 -3.74 -15.94 1.33
N GLU A 74 -2.61 -15.64 0.69
CA GLU A 74 -2.47 -15.75 -0.76
C GLU A 74 -2.51 -17.22 -1.23
N ILE A 75 -1.86 -18.15 -0.51
CA ILE A 75 -1.91 -19.58 -0.79
C ILE A 75 -3.35 -20.10 -0.65
N GLU A 76 -4.09 -19.65 0.36
CA GLU A 76 -5.48 -20.05 0.57
C GLU A 76 -6.41 -19.46 -0.52
N ALA A 77 -6.23 -18.19 -0.86
CA ALA A 77 -7.02 -17.52 -1.89
C ALA A 77 -6.85 -18.19 -3.28
N GLN A 78 -5.66 -18.69 -3.58
CA GLN A 78 -5.40 -19.43 -4.83
C GLN A 78 -5.72 -20.93 -4.76
N ASN A 79 -6.23 -21.43 -3.62
CA ASN A 79 -6.45 -22.87 -3.38
C ASN A 79 -5.19 -23.72 -3.65
N ALA A 80 -4.00 -23.16 -3.39
CA ALA A 80 -2.72 -23.76 -3.74
C ALA A 80 -2.03 -24.47 -2.57
N TYR A 81 -2.72 -24.62 -1.45
CA TYR A 81 -2.14 -25.27 -0.26
C TYR A 81 -1.78 -26.74 -0.53
N THR A 82 -0.56 -27.12 -0.08
CA THR A 82 -0.11 -28.50 -0.01
C THR A 82 0.52 -28.78 1.36
N SER A 83 0.49 -30.03 1.82
CA SER A 83 1.13 -30.44 3.08
C SER A 83 2.65 -30.56 2.98
N GLY A 84 3.21 -30.49 1.75
CA GLY A 84 4.64 -30.58 1.48
C GLY A 84 5.36 -29.22 1.51
N LEU A 85 6.65 -29.27 1.18
CA LEU A 85 7.46 -28.06 1.01
C LEU A 85 7.03 -27.30 -0.25
N MET A 86 6.56 -26.08 -0.09
CA MET A 86 6.12 -25.21 -1.17
C MET A 86 7.24 -24.23 -1.58
N PRO A 87 7.80 -24.34 -2.78
CA PRO A 87 8.73 -23.36 -3.29
C PRO A 87 7.98 -22.08 -3.68
N ILE A 88 8.43 -20.93 -3.13
CA ILE A 88 7.82 -19.61 -3.33
C ILE A 88 8.85 -18.67 -3.94
N ASP A 89 8.43 -17.92 -4.94
CA ASP A 89 9.13 -16.77 -5.48
C ASP A 89 8.38 -15.52 -5.01
N LEU A 90 9.09 -14.55 -4.43
CA LEU A 90 8.50 -13.31 -3.92
C LEU A 90 8.75 -12.13 -4.85
N ALA A 91 7.69 -11.42 -5.20
CA ALA A 91 7.75 -10.08 -5.78
C ALA A 91 7.32 -9.07 -4.73
N ILE A 92 8.21 -8.15 -4.35
CA ILE A 92 7.99 -7.16 -3.31
C ILE A 92 8.29 -5.76 -3.83
N GLY A 93 7.96 -4.73 -3.07
CA GLY A 93 8.20 -3.36 -3.53
C GLY A 93 8.55 -2.36 -2.45
N LEU A 94 9.18 -1.28 -2.89
CA LEU A 94 9.54 -0.12 -2.10
C LEU A 94 9.07 1.17 -2.76
N PRO A 95 8.79 2.23 -1.98
CA PRO A 95 8.57 3.56 -2.54
C PRO A 95 9.70 3.96 -3.50
N PRO A 96 9.40 4.67 -4.62
CA PRO A 96 10.41 5.08 -5.60
C PRO A 96 11.61 5.81 -4.98
N ALA A 97 11.37 6.70 -4.02
CA ALA A 97 12.39 7.45 -3.29
C ALA A 97 13.39 6.57 -2.53
N HIS A 98 12.98 5.37 -2.11
CA HIS A 98 13.82 4.45 -1.33
C HIS A 98 14.38 3.30 -2.16
N PHE A 99 13.82 3.05 -3.33
CA PHE A 99 14.15 1.90 -4.16
C PHE A 99 15.65 1.84 -4.50
N GLY A 100 16.25 2.93 -4.96
CA GLY A 100 17.64 2.98 -5.37
C GLY A 100 18.62 2.56 -4.27
N THR A 101 18.34 2.94 -3.02
CA THR A 101 19.26 2.74 -1.89
C THR A 101 18.96 1.47 -1.08
N GLN A 102 17.71 1.03 -1.01
CA GLN A 102 17.29 -0.02 -0.08
C GLN A 102 16.91 -1.35 -0.76
N ASN A 103 16.73 -1.40 -2.10
CA ASN A 103 16.23 -2.60 -2.76
C ASN A 103 17.06 -3.86 -2.44
N LYS A 104 18.38 -3.78 -2.47
CA LYS A 104 19.27 -4.93 -2.18
C LYS A 104 19.16 -5.40 -0.73
N ALA A 105 19.00 -4.46 0.21
CA ALA A 105 18.81 -4.80 1.62
C ALA A 105 17.45 -5.44 1.85
N PHE A 106 16.40 -4.92 1.21
CA PHE A 106 15.04 -5.42 1.30
C PHE A 106 14.91 -6.83 0.69
N VAL A 107 15.53 -7.09 -0.44
CA VAL A 107 15.63 -8.45 -1.03
C VAL A 107 16.32 -9.42 -0.06
N ARG A 108 17.47 -9.01 0.53
CA ARG A 108 18.19 -9.86 1.50
C ARG A 108 17.39 -10.12 2.77
N TYR A 109 16.59 -9.18 3.20
CA TYR A 109 15.75 -9.29 4.39
C TYR A 109 14.73 -10.45 4.25
N PHE A 110 14.16 -10.67 3.08
CA PHE A 110 13.22 -11.78 2.83
C PHE A 110 13.90 -13.08 2.41
N LYS A 111 15.09 -13.02 1.80
CA LYS A 111 15.76 -14.22 1.30
C LYS A 111 16.20 -15.13 2.45
N ARG A 112 15.82 -16.42 2.39
CA ARG A 112 16.19 -17.44 3.36
C ARG A 112 16.82 -18.62 2.64
N LYS A 113 17.87 -19.20 3.26
CA LYS A 113 18.53 -20.40 2.72
C LYS A 113 17.79 -21.69 3.08
N GLU A 114 17.09 -21.67 4.21
CA GLU A 114 16.43 -22.83 4.79
C GLU A 114 14.91 -22.70 4.68
N PRO A 115 14.18 -23.84 4.66
CA PRO A 115 12.74 -23.83 4.74
C PRO A 115 12.21 -23.11 5.98
N ILE A 116 11.11 -22.43 5.81
CA ILE A 116 10.41 -21.73 6.88
C ILE A 116 9.19 -22.57 7.26
N TYR A 117 9.08 -22.88 8.54
CA TYR A 117 7.97 -23.64 9.11
C TYR A 117 7.15 -22.74 10.01
N PHE A 118 5.88 -22.62 9.76
CA PHE A 118 4.95 -21.84 10.58
C PHE A 118 3.54 -22.46 10.53
N SER A 119 2.67 -22.09 11.45
CA SER A 119 1.26 -22.44 11.36
C SER A 119 0.40 -21.17 11.33
N TYR A 120 -0.68 -21.20 10.59
CA TYR A 120 -1.70 -20.16 10.54
C TYR A 120 -3.08 -20.81 10.53
N ARG A 121 -4.00 -20.36 11.39
CA ARG A 121 -5.32 -20.98 11.59
C ARG A 121 -5.22 -22.50 11.86
N ASP A 122 -4.25 -22.87 12.69
CA ASP A 122 -3.91 -24.28 13.03
C ASP A 122 -3.46 -25.16 11.84
N LYS A 123 -3.25 -24.60 10.67
CA LYS A 123 -2.75 -25.26 9.46
C LYS A 123 -1.24 -25.07 9.37
N LEU A 124 -0.52 -26.13 9.10
CA LEU A 124 0.95 -26.10 9.00
C LEU A 124 1.40 -25.73 7.60
N TYR A 125 2.30 -24.77 7.50
CA TYR A 125 2.95 -24.34 6.26
C TYR A 125 4.42 -24.65 6.32
N SER A 126 4.93 -25.20 5.21
CA SER A 126 6.36 -25.41 4.96
C SER A 126 6.68 -24.74 3.65
N ILE A 127 7.45 -23.65 3.67
CA ILE A 127 7.78 -22.88 2.48
C ILE A 127 9.28 -22.72 2.30
N LEU A 128 9.72 -22.63 1.03
CA LEU A 128 11.10 -22.26 0.67
C LEU A 128 11.06 -21.05 -0.24
N ILE A 129 11.57 -19.92 0.22
CA ILE A 129 11.71 -18.72 -0.59
C ILE A 129 12.92 -18.90 -1.51
N ARG A 130 12.68 -19.23 -2.79
CA ARG A 130 13.72 -19.49 -3.80
C ARG A 130 14.31 -18.22 -4.36
N ASP A 131 13.42 -17.29 -4.72
CA ASP A 131 13.81 -16.01 -5.32
C ASP A 131 13.02 -14.86 -4.69
N VAL A 132 13.63 -13.68 -4.70
CA VAL A 132 13.02 -12.43 -4.23
C VAL A 132 13.42 -11.32 -5.19
N GLN A 133 12.43 -10.68 -5.81
CA GLN A 133 12.62 -9.50 -6.66
C GLN A 133 11.91 -8.30 -6.05
N CYS A 134 12.56 -7.15 -6.12
CA CYS A 134 12.02 -5.90 -5.58
C CYS A 134 11.78 -4.90 -6.71
N TYR A 135 10.60 -4.27 -6.70
CA TYR A 135 10.14 -3.33 -7.72
C TYR A 135 9.77 -1.98 -7.09
N PRO A 136 9.85 -0.86 -7.82
CA PRO A 136 9.37 0.43 -7.31
C PRO A 136 7.84 0.45 -7.30
N GLN A 137 7.25 0.76 -6.13
CA GLN A 137 5.82 1.08 -6.00
C GLN A 137 5.45 2.23 -6.94
N ALA A 138 4.20 2.57 -7.10
CA ALA A 138 3.71 3.53 -8.07
C ALA A 138 3.99 3.13 -9.53
N PHE A 139 5.27 2.93 -9.92
CA PHE A 139 5.62 2.42 -11.25
C PHE A 139 4.97 1.06 -11.53
N ALA A 140 5.07 0.15 -10.57
CA ALA A 140 4.45 -1.17 -10.68
C ALA A 140 2.93 -1.08 -10.78
N ALA A 141 2.28 -0.23 -9.98
CA ALA A 141 0.84 -0.02 -10.06
C ALA A 141 0.36 0.48 -11.43
N ALA A 142 1.20 1.23 -12.15
CA ALA A 142 0.92 1.70 -13.51
C ALA A 142 1.49 0.77 -14.60
N ALA A 143 2.14 -0.34 -14.25
CA ALA A 143 2.86 -1.19 -15.20
C ALA A 143 1.96 -1.72 -16.34
N MET A 144 0.71 -2.05 -16.03
CA MET A 144 -0.25 -2.53 -17.04
C MET A 144 -0.68 -1.43 -18.02
N MET A 145 -0.45 -0.15 -17.71
CA MET A 145 -0.78 1.00 -18.54
C MET A 145 0.44 1.55 -19.33
N LEU A 146 1.63 0.96 -19.14
CA LEU A 146 2.87 1.50 -19.75
C LEU A 146 2.79 1.64 -21.27
N GLY A 147 2.07 0.76 -21.97
CA GLY A 147 1.84 0.88 -23.41
C GLY A 147 1.14 2.18 -23.80
N GLU A 148 0.10 2.55 -23.04
CA GLU A 148 -0.61 3.83 -23.26
C GLU A 148 0.25 5.02 -22.79
N LEU A 149 0.96 4.89 -21.69
CA LEU A 149 1.81 5.95 -21.14
C LEU A 149 3.03 6.24 -21.99
N ALA A 150 3.48 5.28 -22.79
CA ALA A 150 4.54 5.50 -23.78
C ALA A 150 4.15 6.48 -24.91
N THR A 151 2.85 6.64 -25.16
CA THR A 151 2.33 7.54 -26.19
C THR A 151 2.22 8.99 -25.74
N VAL A 152 2.35 9.27 -24.45
CA VAL A 152 2.27 10.62 -23.89
C VAL A 152 3.66 11.12 -23.48
N PRO A 153 4.00 12.40 -23.79
CA PRO A 153 5.32 12.93 -23.47
C PRO A 153 5.64 12.92 -21.98
N ARG A 154 4.62 13.16 -21.13
CA ARG A 154 4.77 13.20 -19.67
C ARG A 154 3.56 12.59 -18.97
N ALA A 155 3.81 11.76 -17.99
CA ALA A 155 2.81 11.25 -17.05
C ALA A 155 3.39 11.28 -15.64
N LEU A 156 2.63 11.80 -14.69
CA LEU A 156 2.97 11.76 -13.27
C LEU A 156 2.17 10.65 -12.62
N ILE A 157 2.83 9.74 -11.94
CA ILE A 157 2.18 8.74 -11.10
C ILE A 157 2.25 9.23 -9.66
N LEU A 158 1.12 9.24 -8.96
CA LEU A 158 1.00 9.62 -7.57
C LEU A 158 0.32 8.49 -6.79
N ASP A 159 1.08 7.82 -5.93
CA ASP A 159 0.59 6.76 -5.03
C ASP A 159 0.26 7.38 -3.67
N VAL A 160 -1.02 7.55 -3.40
CA VAL A 160 -1.48 8.08 -2.10
C VAL A 160 -1.66 6.92 -1.12
N GLY A 161 -0.64 6.74 -0.30
CA GLY A 161 -0.56 5.69 0.71
C GLY A 161 -1.07 6.11 2.09
N GLY A 162 -0.77 5.29 3.11
CA GLY A 162 -1.12 5.56 4.49
C GLY A 162 -0.34 6.73 5.10
N PHE A 163 0.99 6.71 5.04
CA PHE A 163 1.85 7.75 5.60
C PHE A 163 2.37 8.74 4.58
N THR A 164 2.55 8.30 3.33
CA THR A 164 3.17 9.09 2.27
C THR A 164 2.27 9.16 1.05
N ALA A 165 2.50 10.19 0.24
CA ALA A 165 2.12 10.26 -1.15
C ALA A 165 3.40 10.23 -2.00
N ASP A 166 3.64 9.10 -2.65
CA ASP A 166 4.85 8.84 -3.40
C ASP A 166 4.63 9.21 -4.87
N TYR A 167 5.54 9.96 -5.49
CA TYR A 167 5.40 10.34 -6.88
C TYR A 167 6.58 9.94 -7.74
N LEU A 168 6.28 9.68 -9.00
CA LEU A 168 7.24 9.34 -10.04
C LEU A 168 6.83 9.96 -11.36
N LEU A 169 7.74 10.68 -12.00
CA LEU A 169 7.53 11.23 -13.34
C LEU A 169 7.94 10.19 -14.40
N LEU A 170 7.07 9.98 -15.38
CA LEU A 170 7.39 9.25 -16.61
C LEU A 170 7.59 10.24 -17.77
N LYS A 171 8.62 10.01 -18.57
CA LYS A 171 8.87 10.70 -19.85
C LYS A 171 8.84 9.67 -20.98
N ASN A 172 7.86 9.78 -21.87
CA ASN A 172 7.63 8.81 -22.95
C ASN A 172 7.58 7.35 -22.42
N GLY A 173 6.84 7.14 -21.32
CA GLY A 173 6.66 5.85 -20.64
C GLY A 173 7.86 5.34 -19.85
N ARG A 174 8.96 6.08 -19.80
CA ARG A 174 10.17 5.70 -19.03
C ARG A 174 10.25 6.46 -17.71
N ALA A 175 10.54 5.74 -16.63
CA ALA A 175 10.70 6.33 -15.31
C ALA A 175 11.88 7.31 -15.28
N ASP A 176 11.61 8.55 -14.87
CA ASP A 176 12.65 9.54 -14.56
C ASP A 176 12.97 9.47 -13.07
N LEU A 177 13.96 8.66 -12.74
CA LEU A 177 14.38 8.45 -11.35
C LEU A 177 15.00 9.70 -10.69
N SER A 178 15.33 10.74 -11.45
CA SER A 178 15.75 12.02 -10.89
C SER A 178 14.57 12.85 -10.39
N THR A 179 13.35 12.51 -10.82
CA THR A 179 12.11 13.18 -10.47
C THR A 179 11.16 12.17 -9.80
N CYS A 180 11.58 11.64 -8.66
CA CYS A 180 10.75 10.84 -7.78
C CYS A 180 11.07 11.19 -6.33
N ASP A 181 10.03 11.28 -5.50
CA ASP A 181 10.17 11.54 -4.07
C ASP A 181 8.89 11.15 -3.33
N SER A 182 8.88 11.34 -2.01
CA SER A 182 7.76 11.08 -1.12
C SER A 182 7.35 12.37 -0.42
N LEU A 183 6.06 12.66 -0.40
CA LEU A 183 5.46 13.66 0.47
C LEU A 183 4.95 12.98 1.75
N GLU A 184 5.10 13.63 2.89
CA GLU A 184 4.50 13.16 4.16
C GLU A 184 2.99 13.45 4.25
N ASN A 185 2.29 13.28 3.13
CA ASN A 185 0.86 13.55 2.93
C ASN A 185 0.08 12.26 2.67
N GLY A 186 0.21 11.28 3.57
CA GLY A 186 -0.63 10.07 3.52
C GLY A 186 -1.95 10.24 4.27
N VAL A 187 -2.93 9.37 4.00
CA VAL A 187 -4.30 9.48 4.56
C VAL A 187 -4.35 9.38 6.10
N ILE A 188 -3.35 8.81 6.75
CA ILE A 188 -3.28 8.76 8.21
C ILE A 188 -3.15 10.16 8.80
N LEU A 189 -2.41 11.06 8.13
CA LEU A 189 -2.35 12.47 8.54
C LEU A 189 -3.73 13.14 8.44
N LEU A 190 -4.47 12.84 7.36
CA LEU A 190 -5.85 13.31 7.20
C LEU A 190 -6.76 12.80 8.32
N TYR A 191 -6.74 11.49 8.61
CA TYR A 191 -7.55 10.94 9.72
C TYR A 191 -7.24 11.59 11.06
N ASN A 192 -5.98 11.78 11.38
CA ASN A 192 -5.58 12.45 12.63
C ASN A 192 -6.08 13.89 12.68
N ARG A 193 -5.99 14.64 11.57
CA ARG A 193 -6.51 16.01 11.45
C ARG A 193 -8.02 16.05 11.65
N ILE A 194 -8.77 15.18 10.98
CA ILE A 194 -10.23 15.08 11.08
C ILE A 194 -10.65 14.72 12.51
N ARG A 195 -10.06 13.66 13.07
CA ARG A 195 -10.41 13.20 14.44
C ARG A 195 -10.16 14.26 15.49
N SER A 196 -9.03 14.96 15.40
CA SER A 196 -8.72 16.08 16.30
C SER A 196 -9.75 17.20 16.17
N LYS A 197 -10.12 17.57 14.95
CA LYS A 197 -11.10 18.62 14.68
C LYS A 197 -12.52 18.22 15.10
N ALA A 198 -12.97 17.01 14.78
CA ALA A 198 -14.27 16.51 15.20
C ALA A 198 -14.42 16.48 16.73
N SER A 199 -13.36 16.06 17.43
CA SER A 199 -13.35 16.07 18.90
C SER A 199 -13.36 17.49 19.48
N SER A 200 -12.55 18.42 18.93
CA SER A 200 -12.45 19.78 19.49
C SER A 200 -13.64 20.67 19.17
N ASP A 201 -14.17 20.56 17.96
CA ASP A 201 -15.15 21.51 17.45
C ASP A 201 -16.60 21.02 17.60
N LEU A 202 -16.80 19.69 17.61
CA LEU A 202 -18.13 19.07 17.65
C LEU A 202 -18.35 18.11 18.83
N ASP A 203 -17.32 17.87 19.66
CA ASP A 203 -17.34 16.85 20.73
C ASP A 203 -17.70 15.43 20.22
N VAL A 204 -17.23 15.07 19.01
CA VAL A 204 -17.49 13.79 18.35
C VAL A 204 -16.20 12.98 18.23
N LEU A 205 -16.26 11.71 18.62
CA LEU A 205 -15.16 10.76 18.43
C LEU A 205 -15.42 9.94 17.17
N LEU A 206 -14.52 10.07 16.19
CA LEU A 206 -14.58 9.33 14.93
C LEU A 206 -13.47 8.27 14.87
N GLU A 207 -13.80 7.11 14.36
CA GLU A 207 -12.84 6.10 13.92
C GLU A 207 -12.42 6.36 12.47
N GLU A 208 -11.33 5.72 12.00
CA GLU A 208 -10.91 5.84 10.59
C GLU A 208 -11.97 5.29 9.62
N THR A 209 -12.66 4.22 10.03
CA THR A 209 -13.76 3.62 9.28
C THR A 209 -14.95 4.56 9.10
N ASP A 210 -15.20 5.42 10.10
CA ASP A 210 -16.27 6.42 10.03
C ASP A 210 -15.92 7.49 9.00
N VAL A 211 -14.65 7.95 9.02
CA VAL A 211 -14.15 8.91 8.03
C VAL A 211 -14.19 8.31 6.61
N ASP A 212 -13.77 7.06 6.44
CA ASP A 212 -13.85 6.36 5.15
C ASP A 212 -15.30 6.29 4.66
N ALA A 213 -16.26 5.93 5.55
CA ALA A 213 -17.68 5.86 5.21
C ALA A 213 -18.24 7.22 4.78
N ILE A 214 -17.92 8.29 5.50
CA ILE A 214 -18.36 9.65 5.15
C ILE A 214 -17.81 10.07 3.79
N LEU A 215 -16.51 9.88 3.54
CA LEU A 215 -15.88 10.28 2.28
C LEU A 215 -16.38 9.47 1.08
N LEU A 216 -16.73 8.20 1.27
CA LEU A 216 -17.29 7.34 0.21
C LEU A 216 -18.77 7.62 -0.06
N GLN A 217 -19.57 7.91 0.97
CA GLN A 217 -21.01 8.17 0.85
C GLN A 217 -21.30 9.62 0.40
N GLY A 218 -20.42 10.55 0.72
CA GLY A 218 -20.61 11.97 0.44
C GLY A 218 -21.67 12.62 1.35
N GLN A 219 -22.34 13.64 0.81
CA GLN A 219 -23.47 14.29 1.50
C GLN A 219 -24.60 13.29 1.73
N GLY A 220 -25.12 13.26 2.95
CA GLY A 220 -26.16 12.30 3.35
C GLY A 220 -25.66 11.12 4.17
N SER A 221 -24.45 11.19 4.71
CA SER A 221 -23.95 10.18 5.65
C SER A 221 -24.81 10.11 6.91
N SER A 222 -24.87 8.92 7.53
CA SER A 222 -25.60 8.69 8.79
C SER A 222 -24.99 9.44 10.02
N TYR A 223 -23.87 10.13 9.83
CA TYR A 223 -23.14 10.83 10.90
C TYR A 223 -23.63 12.26 11.18
N GLY A 224 -24.60 12.75 10.43
CA GLY A 224 -25.11 14.13 10.54
C GLY A 224 -24.38 15.13 9.64
N GLU A 225 -25.08 16.22 9.29
CA GLU A 225 -24.59 17.19 8.30
C GLU A 225 -23.32 17.93 8.74
N GLU A 226 -23.24 18.32 10.01
CA GLU A 226 -22.10 19.07 10.55
C GLU A 226 -20.81 18.24 10.52
N VAL A 227 -20.91 16.97 10.94
CA VAL A 227 -19.77 16.04 10.90
C VAL A 227 -19.34 15.77 9.46
N ALA A 228 -20.30 15.50 8.58
CA ALA A 228 -20.01 15.28 7.16
C ALA A 228 -19.35 16.50 6.52
N ALA A 229 -19.85 17.71 6.78
CA ALA A 229 -19.30 18.96 6.28
C ALA A 229 -17.86 19.18 6.77
N LEU A 230 -17.58 18.91 8.05
CA LEU A 230 -16.23 19.01 8.61
C LEU A 230 -15.27 18.04 7.92
N VAL A 231 -15.67 16.77 7.75
CA VAL A 231 -14.84 15.74 7.11
C VAL A 231 -14.53 16.12 5.66
N GLU A 232 -15.54 16.55 4.90
CA GLU A 232 -15.39 16.99 3.52
C GLU A 232 -14.46 18.19 3.39
N TYR A 233 -14.63 19.18 4.23
CA TYR A 233 -13.78 20.37 4.25
C TYR A 233 -12.32 20.01 4.51
N GLN A 234 -12.06 19.19 5.55
CA GLN A 234 -10.70 18.76 5.87
C GLN A 234 -10.07 17.91 4.76
N ALA A 235 -10.85 17.06 4.10
CA ALA A 235 -10.38 16.26 2.98
C ALA A 235 -10.04 17.13 1.75
N GLN A 236 -10.85 18.15 1.47
CA GLN A 236 -10.58 19.07 0.37
C GLN A 236 -9.33 19.93 0.63
N GLU A 237 -9.14 20.42 1.85
CA GLU A 237 -7.92 21.15 2.25
C GLU A 237 -6.69 20.24 2.16
N PHE A 238 -6.78 19.00 2.64
CA PHE A 238 -5.70 18.03 2.53
C PHE A 238 -5.26 17.78 1.08
N VAL A 239 -6.23 17.59 0.18
CA VAL A 239 -5.95 17.43 -1.26
C VAL A 239 -5.32 18.69 -1.85
N ASN A 240 -5.82 19.87 -1.46
CA ASN A 240 -5.28 21.14 -1.89
C ASN A 240 -3.83 21.33 -1.47
N ASP A 241 -3.49 20.98 -0.23
CA ASP A 241 -2.13 21.02 0.33
C ASP A 241 -1.21 20.04 -0.43
N MET A 242 -1.65 18.79 -0.62
CA MET A 242 -0.89 17.76 -1.33
C MET A 242 -0.58 18.16 -2.78
N LEU A 243 -1.59 18.59 -3.53
CA LEU A 243 -1.41 19.03 -4.92
C LEU A 243 -0.61 20.34 -5.00
N GLY A 244 -0.73 21.22 -4.00
CA GLY A 244 0.09 22.43 -3.86
C GLY A 244 1.57 22.08 -3.69
N ALA A 245 1.88 21.14 -2.80
CA ALA A 245 3.24 20.68 -2.53
C ALA A 245 3.93 20.04 -3.79
N LEU A 246 3.16 19.39 -4.65
CA LEU A 246 3.68 18.88 -5.94
C LEU A 246 4.03 20.05 -6.90
N ARG A 247 3.20 21.08 -6.93
CA ARG A 247 3.48 22.28 -7.77
C ARG A 247 4.70 23.06 -7.29
N GLU A 248 4.91 23.16 -5.98
CA GLU A 248 6.12 23.77 -5.41
C GLU A 248 7.38 23.03 -5.83
N ARG A 249 7.28 21.72 -6.09
CA ARG A 249 8.34 20.88 -6.67
C ARG A 249 8.44 20.95 -8.19
N GLN A 250 7.75 21.94 -8.80
CA GLN A 250 7.72 22.18 -10.25
C GLN A 250 7.12 21.02 -11.06
N LEU A 251 6.26 20.21 -10.44
CA LEU A 251 5.52 19.17 -11.13
C LEU A 251 4.27 19.79 -11.77
N ASP A 252 4.15 19.59 -13.08
CA ASP A 252 3.01 20.09 -13.84
C ASP A 252 1.85 19.08 -13.75
N LEU A 253 0.72 19.54 -13.23
CA LEU A 253 -0.51 18.75 -13.09
C LEU A 253 -1.55 19.06 -14.18
N ARG A 254 -1.22 19.95 -15.14
CA ARG A 254 -2.19 20.46 -16.11
C ARG A 254 -1.95 20.06 -17.55
N THR A 255 -0.71 19.78 -17.93
CA THR A 255 -0.36 19.50 -19.34
C THR A 255 -0.11 18.03 -19.63
N GLY A 256 0.10 17.19 -18.63
CA GLY A 256 0.31 15.76 -18.75
C GLY A 256 -0.83 14.94 -18.15
N ARG A 257 -0.73 13.62 -18.24
CA ARG A 257 -1.60 12.71 -17.47
C ARG A 257 -1.10 12.63 -16.02
N VAL A 258 -2.03 12.66 -15.08
CA VAL A 258 -1.73 12.37 -13.66
C VAL A 258 -2.45 11.09 -13.27
N ILE A 259 -1.69 10.04 -13.00
CA ILE A 259 -2.21 8.73 -12.63
C ILE A 259 -2.20 8.63 -11.11
N PHE A 260 -3.37 8.55 -10.54
CA PHE A 260 -3.58 8.36 -9.11
C PHE A 260 -3.73 6.87 -8.82
N VAL A 261 -2.89 6.37 -7.92
CA VAL A 261 -2.91 4.98 -7.47
C VAL A 261 -2.95 4.92 -5.95
N GLY A 262 -3.25 3.76 -5.39
CA GLY A 262 -3.32 3.54 -3.95
C GLY A 262 -4.69 3.80 -3.34
N GLY A 263 -4.91 3.24 -2.14
CA GLY A 263 -6.20 3.34 -1.46
C GLY A 263 -6.60 4.75 -1.06
N GLY A 264 -5.62 5.62 -0.77
CA GLY A 264 -5.87 7.03 -0.46
C GLY A 264 -6.34 7.82 -1.69
N ALA A 265 -5.83 7.49 -2.88
CA ALA A 265 -6.28 8.11 -4.12
C ALA A 265 -7.73 7.76 -4.42
N CYS A 266 -8.11 6.48 -4.25
CA CYS A 266 -9.50 6.04 -4.41
C CYS A 266 -10.44 6.73 -3.41
N LEU A 267 -10.02 6.83 -2.15
CA LEU A 267 -10.79 7.48 -1.08
C LEU A 267 -11.02 8.98 -1.37
N LEU A 268 -10.00 9.66 -1.88
CA LEU A 268 -10.00 11.12 -2.11
C LEU A 268 -10.34 11.51 -3.55
N ARG A 269 -10.81 10.56 -4.37
CA ARG A 269 -11.07 10.80 -5.79
C ARG A 269 -11.92 12.04 -6.04
N ARG A 270 -13.04 12.16 -5.34
CA ARG A 270 -13.97 13.27 -5.51
C ARG A 270 -13.30 14.61 -5.21
N GLN A 271 -12.54 14.72 -4.12
CA GLN A 271 -11.84 15.93 -3.73
C GLN A 271 -10.70 16.27 -4.72
N ILE A 272 -10.04 15.28 -5.30
CA ILE A 272 -9.04 15.46 -6.35
C ILE A 272 -9.70 16.02 -7.63
N GLU A 273 -10.80 15.40 -8.09
CA GLU A 273 -11.53 15.82 -9.27
C GLU A 273 -12.11 17.23 -9.12
N THR A 274 -12.70 17.54 -7.98
CA THR A 274 -13.29 18.86 -7.69
C THR A 274 -12.29 19.95 -7.37
N SER A 275 -11.02 19.62 -7.11
CA SER A 275 -9.96 20.61 -6.83
C SER A 275 -9.71 21.58 -7.99
N GLY A 276 -10.00 21.18 -9.23
CA GLY A 276 -9.68 21.92 -10.45
C GLY A 276 -8.18 22.10 -10.72
N LYS A 277 -7.30 21.47 -9.92
CA LYS A 277 -5.85 21.60 -10.03
C LYS A 277 -5.22 20.62 -11.01
N VAL A 278 -5.90 19.52 -11.31
CA VAL A 278 -5.46 18.45 -12.21
C VAL A 278 -6.33 18.46 -13.46
N ALA A 279 -5.71 18.56 -14.65
CA ALA A 279 -6.48 18.65 -15.89
C ALA A 279 -6.98 17.28 -16.38
N HIS A 280 -6.15 16.24 -16.27
CA HIS A 280 -6.42 14.91 -16.80
C HIS A 280 -6.12 13.83 -15.76
N PRO A 281 -6.92 13.73 -14.67
CA PRO A 281 -6.73 12.70 -13.67
C PRO A 281 -7.18 11.34 -14.22
N VAL A 282 -6.34 10.33 -13.98
CA VAL A 282 -6.64 8.92 -14.25
C VAL A 282 -6.52 8.17 -12.93
N PHE A 283 -7.53 7.40 -12.55
CA PHE A 283 -7.52 6.64 -11.31
C PHE A 283 -7.37 5.15 -11.58
N VAL A 284 -6.41 4.53 -10.92
CA VAL A 284 -6.31 3.07 -10.82
C VAL A 284 -7.10 2.65 -9.60
N GLU A 285 -8.33 2.16 -9.81
CA GLU A 285 -9.28 1.85 -8.73
C GLU A 285 -8.92 0.59 -7.95
N ASP A 286 -7.97 -0.19 -8.47
CA ASP A 286 -7.53 -1.42 -7.83
C ASP A 286 -6.60 -1.13 -6.65
N VAL A 287 -7.07 -1.36 -5.45
CA VAL A 287 -6.29 -1.19 -4.21
C VAL A 287 -5.09 -2.14 -4.12
N ASN A 288 -5.06 -3.21 -4.91
CA ASN A 288 -3.97 -4.18 -5.01
C ASN A 288 -3.05 -3.90 -6.21
N ALA A 289 -3.19 -2.75 -6.86
CA ALA A 289 -2.46 -2.41 -8.10
C ALA A 289 -0.94 -2.59 -7.98
N ASN A 290 -0.32 -2.19 -6.84
CA ASN A 290 1.10 -2.41 -6.62
C ASN A 290 1.45 -3.92 -6.62
N ALA A 291 0.71 -4.75 -5.87
CA ALA A 291 0.96 -6.19 -5.81
C ALA A 291 0.79 -6.86 -7.19
N LYS A 292 -0.29 -6.52 -7.91
CA LYS A 292 -0.50 -7.00 -9.29
C LYS A 292 0.59 -6.54 -10.24
N GLY A 293 1.04 -5.30 -10.09
CA GLY A 293 2.14 -4.75 -10.87
C GLY A 293 3.47 -5.44 -10.57
N PHE A 294 3.76 -5.81 -9.30
CA PHE A 294 4.94 -6.59 -8.96
C PHE A 294 4.90 -7.98 -9.61
N GLU A 295 3.74 -8.65 -9.56
CA GLU A 295 3.55 -9.93 -10.23
C GLU A 295 3.77 -9.82 -11.74
N TYR A 296 3.15 -8.83 -12.38
CA TYR A 296 3.32 -8.57 -13.81
C TYR A 296 4.79 -8.33 -14.19
N LEU A 297 5.46 -7.43 -13.46
CA LEU A 297 6.87 -7.12 -13.72
C LEU A 297 7.78 -8.32 -13.47
N TYR A 298 7.49 -9.16 -12.47
CA TYR A 298 8.22 -10.40 -12.24
C TYR A 298 8.09 -11.35 -13.44
N ARG A 299 6.87 -11.57 -13.93
CA ARG A 299 6.62 -12.40 -15.10
C ARG A 299 7.39 -11.89 -16.32
N CYS A 300 7.29 -10.59 -16.62
CA CYS A 300 8.00 -10.00 -17.75
C CYS A 300 9.53 -10.08 -17.63
N THR A 301 10.09 -9.90 -16.43
CA THR A 301 11.56 -9.74 -16.26
C THR A 301 12.27 -11.05 -15.94
N VAL A 302 11.60 -12.00 -15.30
CA VAL A 302 12.19 -13.25 -14.81
C VAL A 302 11.74 -14.46 -15.63
N THR A 303 10.43 -14.55 -15.95
CA THR A 303 9.91 -15.71 -16.71
C THR A 303 9.80 -15.45 -18.22
N GLY A 304 9.86 -14.20 -18.67
CA GLY A 304 9.79 -13.81 -20.08
C GLY A 304 8.39 -13.96 -20.69
N GLU A 305 7.36 -13.94 -19.84
CA GLU A 305 5.94 -14.03 -20.19
C GLU A 305 5.34 -12.65 -20.50
#